data_c54e0b29dd2f894caf91b6d7323f5bb4
#
_entry.id   c54e0b29dd2f894caf91b6d7323f5bb4
#
_cell.length_a   1.000
_cell.length_b   1.000
_cell.length_c   1.000
_cell.angle_alpha   90.00
_cell.angle_beta   90.00
_cell.angle_gamma   90.00
#
_symmetry.space_group_name_H-M   'P 1'
#
loop_
_entity.id
_entity.type
_entity.pdbx_description
1 polymer ?
#
loop_
_entity_poly.entity_id
_entity_poly.type
_entity_poly.pdbx_seq_one_letter_code
_entity_poly.pdbx_strand_id
1 'polypeptide(L)'
;MSSTKAAVVCMFLMQNVFLVTQSKWIDMSHSYDRNMSALDVDKFHHEVVYSGPLGRVPYVLAYKLKLNEHSGTHIDAPVHFSQGKPTVDELLPENLIGEAIVINVTEQVMKDPDYEVSVEDFQNWEKEHGLISNGTIAFILTGFGKYWGNLTKYLGIRNASTKIGDFHFPGIGKEAAQWMVDSRKFKGVGLDVRSLDKGQSLDFLAHRILLGNNLFGLESVANIEKLPPRGSIVYVSPMKIKGGSGGPTRIFAQTDPVAGSCHQTGCVVLL
;
A
#
# COMPACT_ATOMS: atom_id res chain seq x y z
N MET A 1 -32.68 -74.38 2.60
CA MET A 1 -33.07 -73.21 1.88
C MET A 1 -32.35 -72.01 2.51
N SER A 2 -31.21 -71.70 1.92
CA SER A 2 -30.33 -70.61 2.43
C SER A 2 -30.54 -69.34 1.55
N SER A 3 -30.97 -68.27 2.19
CA SER A 3 -31.15 -66.98 1.55
C SER A 3 -29.92 -66.10 1.81
N THR A 4 -29.09 -65.94 0.82
CA THR A 4 -27.92 -65.05 0.82
C THR A 4 -28.40 -63.64 0.54
N LYS A 5 -28.34 -62.76 1.57
CA LYS A 5 -28.54 -61.34 1.39
C LYS A 5 -27.24 -60.70 0.87
N ALA A 6 -27.24 -60.23 -0.34
CA ALA A 6 -26.18 -59.46 -0.92
C ALA A 6 -26.23 -58.03 -0.34
N ALA A 7 -25.20 -57.66 0.41
CA ALA A 7 -25.02 -56.31 0.86
C ALA A 7 -24.36 -55.47 -0.27
N VAL A 8 -25.11 -54.55 -0.82
CA VAL A 8 -24.61 -53.55 -1.78
C VAL A 8 -23.89 -52.47 -0.95
N VAL A 9 -22.57 -52.47 -0.98
CA VAL A 9 -21.74 -51.40 -0.42
C VAL A 9 -21.68 -50.29 -1.47
N CYS A 10 -22.46 -49.23 -1.26
CA CYS A 10 -22.32 -48.02 -2.01
C CYS A 10 -21.05 -47.27 -1.51
N MET A 11 -19.93 -47.46 -2.23
CA MET A 11 -18.77 -46.60 -2.08
C MET A 11 -19.09 -45.23 -2.69
N PHE A 12 -19.48 -44.25 -1.86
CA PHE A 12 -19.43 -42.84 -2.24
C PHE A 12 -17.96 -42.43 -2.33
N LEU A 13 -17.42 -42.40 -3.52
CA LEU A 13 -16.21 -41.65 -3.83
C LEU A 13 -16.51 -40.17 -3.65
N MET A 14 -16.19 -39.65 -2.46
CA MET A 14 -16.09 -38.19 -2.28
C MET A 14 -14.92 -37.72 -3.14
N GLN A 15 -15.23 -37.21 -4.33
CA GLN A 15 -14.31 -36.40 -5.09
C GLN A 15 -14.16 -35.08 -4.33
N ASN A 16 -13.13 -34.97 -3.50
CA ASN A 16 -12.66 -33.70 -2.97
C ASN A 16 -12.16 -32.88 -4.16
N VAL A 17 -13.03 -32.09 -4.76
CA VAL A 17 -12.61 -31.04 -5.69
C VAL A 17 -11.96 -29.97 -4.83
N PHE A 18 -10.65 -30.05 -4.67
CA PHE A 18 -9.87 -28.93 -4.22
C PHE A 18 -10.00 -27.84 -5.29
N LEU A 19 -10.93 -26.92 -5.11
CA LEU A 19 -10.87 -25.65 -5.81
C LEU A 19 -9.60 -24.94 -5.33
N VAL A 20 -8.51 -25.12 -6.07
CA VAL A 20 -7.33 -24.28 -5.91
C VAL A 20 -7.75 -22.89 -6.39
N THR A 21 -8.29 -22.13 -5.47
CA THR A 21 -8.60 -20.74 -5.71
C THR A 21 -7.25 -20.01 -5.81
N GLN A 22 -6.93 -19.56 -7.02
CA GLN A 22 -5.66 -18.90 -7.29
C GLN A 22 -5.67 -17.52 -6.64
N SER A 23 -4.74 -17.29 -5.69
CA SER A 23 -4.54 -15.97 -5.11
C SER A 23 -4.27 -14.94 -6.20
N LYS A 24 -4.89 -13.79 -6.10
CA LYS A 24 -4.67 -12.69 -7.04
C LYS A 24 -3.57 -11.77 -6.52
N TRP A 25 -2.62 -11.46 -7.39
CA TRP A 25 -1.60 -10.46 -7.12
C TRP A 25 -2.04 -9.09 -7.62
N ILE A 26 -1.86 -8.06 -6.81
CA ILE A 26 -2.13 -6.67 -7.14
C ILE A 26 -0.84 -5.89 -6.99
N ASP A 27 -0.40 -5.26 -8.07
CA ASP A 27 0.71 -4.32 -8.07
C ASP A 27 0.21 -2.96 -7.58
N MET A 28 0.77 -2.48 -6.49
CA MET A 28 0.37 -1.25 -5.81
C MET A 28 1.39 -0.12 -6.03
N SER A 29 2.18 -0.17 -7.11
CA SER A 29 3.18 0.84 -7.41
C SER A 29 2.95 1.49 -8.76
N HIS A 30 3.12 2.80 -8.82
CA HIS A 30 3.17 3.52 -10.09
C HIS A 30 4.50 3.30 -10.82
N SER A 31 4.46 3.31 -12.14
CA SER A 31 5.68 3.30 -12.95
C SER A 31 6.44 4.61 -12.79
N TYR A 32 7.77 4.51 -12.74
CA TYR A 32 8.64 5.69 -12.76
C TYR A 32 8.87 6.12 -14.19
N ASP A 33 8.43 7.30 -14.54
CA ASP A 33 8.66 7.93 -15.84
C ASP A 33 8.87 9.45 -15.70
N ARG A 34 9.18 10.13 -16.80
CA ARG A 34 9.41 11.59 -16.82
C ARG A 34 8.15 12.41 -16.54
N ASN A 35 6.97 11.80 -16.70
CA ASN A 35 5.66 12.46 -16.55
C ASN A 35 4.99 12.10 -15.22
N MET A 36 5.69 11.39 -14.32
CA MET A 36 5.15 11.06 -13.01
C MET A 36 4.74 12.31 -12.25
N SER A 37 3.75 12.19 -11.36
CA SER A 37 3.23 13.30 -10.56
C SER A 37 4.22 13.70 -9.45
N ALA A 38 5.35 14.30 -9.87
CA ALA A 38 6.40 14.79 -8.99
C ALA A 38 6.76 16.23 -9.35
N LEU A 39 7.21 17.01 -8.35
CA LEU A 39 7.77 18.33 -8.57
C LEU A 39 9.07 18.23 -9.39
N ASP A 40 9.47 19.32 -10.07
CA ASP A 40 10.63 19.29 -10.96
C ASP A 40 11.92 18.81 -10.28
N VAL A 41 12.09 19.12 -9.00
CA VAL A 41 13.24 18.66 -8.20
C VAL A 41 13.25 17.14 -7.94
N ASP A 42 12.09 16.50 -8.06
CA ASP A 42 11.88 15.10 -7.75
C ASP A 42 11.73 14.22 -9.01
N LYS A 43 11.82 14.83 -10.22
CA LYS A 43 11.59 14.10 -11.47
C LYS A 43 12.55 12.94 -11.66
N PHE A 44 11.98 11.83 -12.10
CA PHE A 44 12.73 10.67 -12.53
C PHE A 44 13.41 10.90 -13.87
N HIS A 45 14.70 10.63 -13.92
CA HIS A 45 15.48 10.61 -15.16
C HIS A 45 16.16 9.28 -15.32
N HIS A 46 16.09 8.72 -16.51
CA HIS A 46 16.96 7.64 -16.91
C HIS A 46 17.59 7.96 -18.28
N GLU A 47 18.86 7.66 -18.38
CA GLU A 47 19.72 7.97 -19.52
C GLU A 47 20.31 6.67 -20.03
N VAL A 48 20.29 6.47 -21.37
CA VAL A 48 20.90 5.30 -21.98
C VAL A 48 22.42 5.39 -21.80
N VAL A 49 22.98 4.43 -21.09
CA VAL A 49 24.43 4.27 -20.94
C VAL A 49 25.00 3.41 -22.08
N TYR A 50 24.25 2.38 -22.47
CA TYR A 50 24.61 1.48 -23.51
C TYR A 50 23.36 0.90 -24.19
N SER A 51 23.45 0.76 -25.54
CA SER A 51 22.42 0.06 -26.32
C SER A 51 23.06 -0.53 -27.59
N GLY A 52 23.09 -1.85 -27.72
CA GLY A 52 23.66 -2.53 -28.88
C GLY A 52 24.30 -3.85 -28.53
N PRO A 53 25.07 -4.44 -29.52
CA PRO A 53 25.78 -5.71 -29.32
C PRO A 53 26.99 -5.53 -28.41
N LEU A 54 27.26 -6.52 -27.54
CA LEU A 54 28.43 -6.55 -26.68
C LEU A 54 29.20 -7.86 -26.88
N GLY A 55 30.35 -7.81 -27.58
CA GLY A 55 31.11 -9.00 -27.93
C GLY A 55 30.28 -9.98 -28.76
N ARG A 56 30.00 -11.18 -28.22
CA ARG A 56 29.15 -12.20 -28.86
C ARG A 56 27.68 -12.10 -28.49
N VAL A 57 27.32 -11.16 -27.60
CA VAL A 57 25.92 -10.93 -27.15
C VAL A 57 25.25 -10.01 -28.17
N PRO A 58 24.11 -10.42 -28.77
CA PRO A 58 23.44 -9.65 -29.82
C PRO A 58 22.93 -8.29 -29.37
N TYR A 59 22.52 -8.18 -28.11
CA TYR A 59 21.94 -6.95 -27.59
C TYR A 59 22.07 -6.83 -26.05
N VAL A 60 22.48 -5.65 -25.62
CA VAL A 60 22.48 -5.20 -24.19
C VAL A 60 21.93 -3.80 -24.16
N LEU A 61 21.08 -3.52 -23.19
CA LEU A 61 20.52 -2.20 -22.89
C LEU A 61 20.75 -1.87 -21.42
N ALA A 62 21.39 -0.74 -21.14
CA ALA A 62 21.66 -0.28 -19.78
C ALA A 62 21.36 1.21 -19.65
N TYR A 63 20.78 1.57 -18.49
CA TYR A 63 20.43 2.93 -18.13
C TYR A 63 21.12 3.35 -16.84
N LYS A 64 21.37 4.64 -16.73
CA LYS A 64 21.69 5.36 -15.49
C LYS A 64 20.45 6.04 -14.98
N LEU A 65 20.19 5.94 -13.68
CA LEU A 65 19.03 6.53 -13.00
C LEU A 65 19.44 7.74 -12.18
N LYS A 66 18.60 8.78 -12.16
CA LYS A 66 18.64 9.90 -11.21
C LYS A 66 17.22 10.17 -10.74
N LEU A 67 17.03 10.13 -9.42
CA LEU A 67 15.73 10.34 -8.77
C LEU A 67 15.97 10.77 -7.32
N ASN A 68 14.92 11.34 -6.70
CA ASN A 68 14.89 11.61 -5.27
C ASN A 68 14.36 10.36 -4.53
N GLU A 69 14.85 10.08 -3.31
CA GLU A 69 14.38 8.97 -2.47
C GLU A 69 12.86 9.02 -2.26
N HIS A 70 12.29 10.23 -2.13
CA HIS A 70 10.89 10.51 -1.83
C HIS A 70 10.10 10.93 -3.08
N SER A 71 10.23 10.19 -4.18
CA SER A 71 9.47 10.42 -5.40
C SER A 71 8.78 9.16 -5.92
N GLY A 72 7.62 9.34 -6.56
CA GLY A 72 6.79 8.23 -7.01
C GLY A 72 6.23 7.40 -5.87
N THR A 73 5.98 6.11 -6.10
CA THR A 73 5.63 5.18 -5.01
C THR A 73 6.89 4.87 -4.22
N HIS A 74 6.94 5.34 -2.98
CA HIS A 74 8.12 5.22 -2.14
C HIS A 74 7.76 4.89 -0.69
N ILE A 75 8.79 4.56 0.11
CA ILE A 75 8.71 4.38 1.54
C ILE A 75 9.46 5.50 2.24
N ASP A 76 8.89 5.97 3.35
CA ASP A 76 9.57 6.79 4.34
C ASP A 76 10.04 5.93 5.49
N ALA A 77 11.34 5.91 5.74
CA ALA A 77 11.90 5.27 6.91
C ALA A 77 11.76 6.16 8.15
N PRO A 78 11.76 5.60 9.37
CA PRO A 78 11.63 6.35 10.61
C PRO A 78 12.60 7.54 10.75
N VAL A 79 13.82 7.43 10.25
CA VAL A 79 14.83 8.49 10.29
C VAL A 79 14.41 9.76 9.51
N HIS A 80 13.50 9.65 8.55
CA HIS A 80 13.11 10.78 7.69
C HIS A 80 12.60 11.99 8.49
N PHE A 81 11.79 11.78 9.53
CA PHE A 81 11.31 12.83 10.44
C PHE A 81 11.80 12.68 11.88
N SER A 82 12.67 11.70 12.17
CA SER A 82 13.11 11.44 13.53
C SER A 82 14.58 11.04 13.58
N GLN A 83 15.44 12.00 13.93
CA GLN A 83 16.88 11.81 14.01
C GLN A 83 17.26 10.61 14.91
N GLY A 84 18.18 9.77 14.44
CA GLY A 84 18.67 8.60 15.17
C GLY A 84 17.72 7.38 15.13
N LYS A 85 16.63 7.45 14.38
CA LYS A 85 15.75 6.31 14.12
C LYS A 85 16.28 5.46 12.95
N PRO A 86 15.72 4.24 12.73
CA PRO A 86 16.16 3.36 11.66
C PRO A 86 16.09 3.98 10.27
N THR A 87 17.13 3.76 9.48
CA THR A 87 17.20 4.06 8.05
C THR A 87 16.53 2.98 7.22
N VAL A 88 16.29 3.22 5.92
CA VAL A 88 15.57 2.27 5.07
C VAL A 88 16.27 0.91 4.94
N ASP A 89 17.60 0.87 4.98
CA ASP A 89 18.37 -0.37 4.94
C ASP A 89 18.38 -1.14 6.27
N GLU A 90 17.98 -0.50 7.36
CA GLU A 90 17.83 -1.10 8.69
C GLU A 90 16.41 -1.63 8.95
N LEU A 91 15.44 -1.37 8.08
CA LEU A 91 14.10 -1.95 8.20
C LEU A 91 14.17 -3.46 7.98
N LEU A 92 13.67 -4.21 8.96
CA LEU A 92 13.68 -5.67 8.92
C LEU A 92 12.59 -6.21 7.99
N PRO A 93 12.81 -7.31 7.26
CA PRO A 93 11.82 -7.89 6.36
C PRO A 93 10.47 -8.17 7.02
N GLU A 94 10.47 -8.62 8.28
CA GLU A 94 9.26 -8.89 9.06
C GLU A 94 8.41 -7.63 9.31
N ASN A 95 9.00 -6.43 9.25
CA ASN A 95 8.27 -5.17 9.33
C ASN A 95 7.65 -4.77 7.98
N LEU A 96 8.23 -5.23 6.89
CA LEU A 96 7.84 -4.89 5.52
C LEU A 96 6.77 -5.82 4.93
N ILE A 97 6.36 -6.83 5.69
CA ILE A 97 5.33 -7.80 5.28
C ILE A 97 4.26 -7.87 6.38
N GLY A 98 2.98 -7.82 6.01
CA GLY A 98 1.90 -7.88 6.97
C GLY A 98 0.51 -7.98 6.38
N GLU A 99 -0.47 -8.22 7.24
CA GLU A 99 -1.87 -8.08 6.88
C GLU A 99 -2.14 -6.64 6.44
N ALA A 100 -2.89 -6.47 5.36
CA ALA A 100 -3.33 -5.17 4.87
C ALA A 100 -4.79 -4.92 5.23
N ILE A 101 -5.10 -3.69 5.65
CA ILE A 101 -6.46 -3.19 5.75
C ILE A 101 -6.62 -1.94 4.89
N VAL A 102 -7.83 -1.69 4.40
CA VAL A 102 -8.16 -0.49 3.61
C VAL A 102 -9.20 0.34 4.34
N ILE A 103 -8.80 1.53 4.75
CA ILE A 103 -9.70 2.56 5.31
C ILE A 103 -10.13 3.45 4.14
N ASN A 104 -11.39 3.35 3.74
CA ASN A 104 -11.93 4.10 2.61
C ASN A 104 -12.55 5.41 3.10
N VAL A 105 -11.94 6.53 2.73
CA VAL A 105 -12.39 7.89 3.08
C VAL A 105 -12.77 8.72 1.85
N THR A 106 -13.04 8.05 0.72
CA THR A 106 -13.35 8.74 -0.55
C THR A 106 -14.56 9.65 -0.47
N GLU A 107 -15.59 9.30 0.30
CA GLU A 107 -16.79 10.11 0.47
C GLU A 107 -16.50 11.40 1.27
N GLN A 108 -15.68 11.30 2.31
CA GLN A 108 -15.24 12.44 3.12
C GLN A 108 -14.39 13.39 2.26
N VAL A 109 -13.45 12.82 1.51
CA VAL A 109 -12.56 13.57 0.61
C VAL A 109 -13.32 14.24 -0.54
N MET A 110 -14.40 13.66 -1.04
CA MET A 110 -15.26 14.33 -2.03
C MET A 110 -15.92 15.60 -1.48
N LYS A 111 -16.20 15.65 -0.19
CA LYS A 111 -16.80 16.82 0.48
C LYS A 111 -15.74 17.84 0.88
N ASP A 112 -14.57 17.37 1.30
CA ASP A 112 -13.45 18.21 1.71
C ASP A 112 -12.13 17.61 1.17
N PRO A 113 -11.53 18.22 0.12
CA PRO A 113 -10.26 17.74 -0.43
C PRO A 113 -9.09 17.79 0.56
N ASP A 114 -9.19 18.59 1.61
CA ASP A 114 -8.18 18.74 2.66
C ASP A 114 -8.52 17.91 3.90
N TYR A 115 -9.35 16.87 3.74
CA TYR A 115 -9.79 16.00 4.81
C TYR A 115 -8.63 15.38 5.58
N GLU A 116 -8.74 15.41 6.90
CA GLU A 116 -7.82 14.71 7.80
C GLU A 116 -8.50 13.46 8.33
N VAL A 117 -7.94 12.29 7.98
CA VAL A 117 -8.38 10.99 8.47
C VAL A 117 -8.42 11.01 9.99
N SER A 118 -9.54 10.61 10.56
CA SER A 118 -9.85 10.69 11.98
C SER A 118 -9.77 9.33 12.67
N VAL A 119 -9.78 9.31 13.99
CA VAL A 119 -9.92 8.10 14.81
C VAL A 119 -11.26 7.40 14.51
N GLU A 120 -12.31 8.19 14.23
CA GLU A 120 -13.63 7.66 13.93
C GLU A 120 -13.65 6.81 12.66
N ASP A 121 -12.85 7.15 11.63
CA ASP A 121 -12.73 6.35 10.41
C ASP A 121 -12.23 4.95 10.71
N PHE A 122 -11.21 4.82 11.56
CA PHE A 122 -10.69 3.52 12.01
C PHE A 122 -11.70 2.77 12.87
N GLN A 123 -12.37 3.46 13.80
CA GLN A 123 -13.37 2.85 14.67
C GLN A 123 -14.61 2.39 13.90
N ASN A 124 -15.04 3.12 12.88
CA ASN A 124 -16.14 2.73 12.02
C ASN A 124 -15.75 1.51 11.18
N TRP A 125 -14.52 1.47 10.67
CA TRP A 125 -13.99 0.30 10.00
C TRP A 125 -13.99 -0.93 10.93
N GLU A 126 -13.56 -0.78 12.19
CA GLU A 126 -13.58 -1.87 13.18
C GLU A 126 -14.98 -2.38 13.51
N LYS A 127 -15.99 -1.50 13.56
CA LYS A 127 -17.39 -1.90 13.75
C LYS A 127 -17.90 -2.79 12.62
N GLU A 128 -17.46 -2.54 11.41
CA GLU A 128 -17.92 -3.26 10.22
C GLU A 128 -17.11 -4.54 9.96
N HIS A 129 -15.79 -4.50 10.16
CA HIS A 129 -14.87 -5.54 9.73
C HIS A 129 -14.17 -6.29 10.89
N GLY A 130 -14.46 -5.92 12.15
CA GLY A 130 -13.82 -6.47 13.34
C GLY A 130 -12.52 -5.75 13.70
N LEU A 131 -12.00 -6.06 14.89
CA LEU A 131 -10.81 -5.38 15.43
C LEU A 131 -9.59 -5.52 14.51
N ILE A 132 -8.83 -4.45 14.39
CA ILE A 132 -7.57 -4.41 13.65
C ILE A 132 -6.51 -5.17 14.46
N SER A 133 -5.81 -6.11 13.80
CA SER A 133 -4.75 -6.90 14.41
C SER A 133 -3.48 -6.07 14.64
N ASN A 134 -2.71 -6.42 15.67
CA ASN A 134 -1.38 -5.84 15.84
C ASN A 134 -0.46 -6.22 14.67
N GLY A 135 0.38 -5.30 14.23
CA GLY A 135 1.33 -5.54 13.14
C GLY A 135 0.71 -5.44 11.73
N THR A 136 -0.49 -4.89 11.63
CA THR A 136 -1.15 -4.58 10.36
C THR A 136 -0.48 -3.39 9.67
N ILE A 137 -0.55 -3.35 8.35
CA ILE A 137 -0.21 -2.20 7.50
C ILE A 137 -1.53 -1.61 6.99
N ALA A 138 -1.81 -0.35 7.35
CA ALA A 138 -3.04 0.32 6.93
C ALA A 138 -2.85 1.00 5.57
N PHE A 139 -3.84 0.90 4.69
CA PHE A 139 -3.92 1.69 3.48
C PHE A 139 -5.13 2.61 3.55
N ILE A 140 -4.90 3.90 3.37
CA ILE A 140 -5.94 4.92 3.31
C ILE A 140 -6.28 5.16 1.85
N LEU A 141 -7.51 4.84 1.46
CA LEU A 141 -8.03 5.10 0.12
C LEU A 141 -8.70 6.47 0.11
N THR A 142 -8.03 7.46 -0.45
CA THR A 142 -8.55 8.83 -0.59
C THR A 142 -9.24 9.07 -1.93
N GLY A 143 -8.91 8.26 -2.94
CA GLY A 143 -9.36 8.41 -4.31
C GLY A 143 -8.59 9.47 -5.11
N PHE A 144 -7.53 10.08 -4.55
CA PHE A 144 -6.64 10.99 -5.27
C PHE A 144 -5.71 10.27 -6.25
N GLY A 145 -5.42 8.98 -6.02
CA GLY A 145 -4.62 8.17 -6.93
C GLY A 145 -5.11 8.20 -8.40
N LYS A 146 -6.41 8.42 -8.62
CA LYS A 146 -6.99 8.63 -9.97
C LYS A 146 -6.42 9.84 -10.72
N TYR A 147 -5.78 10.79 -10.02
CA TYR A 147 -5.17 11.96 -10.62
C TYR A 147 -3.69 11.78 -10.93
N TRP A 148 -3.11 10.59 -10.64
CA TRP A 148 -1.72 10.29 -10.99
C TRP A 148 -1.46 10.56 -12.48
N GLY A 149 -0.33 11.19 -12.80
CA GLY A 149 0.00 11.66 -14.15
C GLY A 149 -0.52 13.07 -14.46
N ASN A 150 -1.35 13.67 -13.58
CA ASN A 150 -1.77 15.06 -13.69
C ASN A 150 -1.38 15.81 -12.40
N LEU A 151 -0.19 16.39 -12.39
CA LEU A 151 0.41 17.02 -11.20
C LEU A 151 -0.51 18.07 -10.56
N THR A 152 -1.14 18.94 -11.37
CA THR A 152 -2.03 19.99 -10.89
C THR A 152 -3.21 19.42 -10.10
N LYS A 153 -3.85 18.39 -10.64
CA LYS A 153 -4.97 17.72 -9.95
C LYS A 153 -4.50 16.90 -8.76
N TYR A 154 -3.36 16.20 -8.89
CA TYR A 154 -2.82 15.33 -7.86
C TYR A 154 -2.35 16.10 -6.62
N LEU A 155 -1.82 17.30 -6.80
CA LEU A 155 -1.47 18.21 -5.71
C LEU A 155 -2.61 19.17 -5.33
N GLY A 156 -3.73 19.18 -6.05
CA GLY A 156 -4.82 20.12 -5.81
C GLY A 156 -4.41 21.59 -5.98
N ILE A 157 -3.46 21.88 -6.90
CA ILE A 157 -2.94 23.23 -7.11
C ILE A 157 -4.03 24.12 -7.69
N ARG A 158 -4.35 25.21 -6.99
CA ARG A 158 -5.39 26.17 -7.41
C ARG A 158 -4.81 27.39 -8.14
N ASN A 159 -3.60 27.84 -7.76
CA ASN A 159 -3.03 29.12 -8.19
C ASN A 159 -1.61 29.01 -8.76
N ALA A 160 -1.31 27.98 -9.54
CA ALA A 160 0.03 27.70 -10.12
C ALA A 160 1.19 27.76 -9.10
N SER A 161 0.90 27.69 -7.80
CA SER A 161 1.91 27.64 -6.74
C SER A 161 2.52 26.25 -6.65
N THR A 162 3.82 26.21 -6.36
CA THR A 162 4.55 24.99 -6.05
C THR A 162 5.05 24.97 -4.60
N LYS A 163 4.54 25.88 -3.77
CA LYS A 163 4.95 25.97 -2.36
C LYS A 163 4.18 24.96 -1.51
N ILE A 164 4.88 24.31 -0.61
CA ILE A 164 4.26 23.51 0.47
C ILE A 164 3.31 24.43 1.24
N GLY A 165 2.13 23.94 1.57
CA GLY A 165 1.06 24.73 2.20
C GLY A 165 0.01 25.27 1.23
N ASP A 166 0.31 25.33 -0.07
CA ASP A 166 -0.64 25.73 -1.11
C ASP A 166 -1.28 24.54 -1.83
N PHE A 167 -0.95 23.31 -1.41
CA PHE A 167 -1.49 22.08 -1.96
C PHE A 167 -2.80 21.69 -1.27
N HIS A 168 -3.68 21.05 -2.01
CA HIS A 168 -4.99 20.61 -1.53
C HIS A 168 -5.19 19.11 -1.80
N PHE A 169 -4.77 18.29 -0.87
CA PHE A 169 -4.99 16.85 -0.85
C PHE A 169 -5.10 16.36 0.60
N PRO A 170 -5.83 15.26 0.85
CA PRO A 170 -6.08 14.75 2.20
C PRO A 170 -4.82 14.16 2.84
N GLY A 171 -4.87 13.95 4.17
CA GLY A 171 -3.81 13.29 4.92
C GLY A 171 -4.35 12.69 6.20
N ILE A 172 -3.45 12.26 7.09
CA ILE A 172 -3.78 11.66 8.38
C ILE A 172 -3.80 12.75 9.44
N GLY A 173 -4.88 12.84 10.20
CA GLY A 173 -5.00 13.76 11.32
C GLY A 173 -4.07 13.34 12.48
N LYS A 174 -3.63 14.34 13.25
CA LYS A 174 -2.74 14.14 14.41
C LYS A 174 -3.26 13.09 15.37
N GLU A 175 -4.54 13.18 15.73
CA GLU A 175 -5.18 12.27 16.69
C GLU A 175 -5.26 10.85 16.15
N ALA A 176 -5.52 10.67 14.84
CA ALA A 176 -5.51 9.37 14.19
C ALA A 176 -4.10 8.77 14.15
N ALA A 177 -3.08 9.56 13.83
CA ALA A 177 -1.68 9.12 13.88
C ALA A 177 -1.29 8.64 15.28
N GLN A 178 -1.65 9.39 16.32
CA GLN A 178 -1.40 9.00 17.70
C GLN A 178 -2.16 7.71 18.08
N TRP A 179 -3.42 7.62 17.69
CA TRP A 179 -4.23 6.43 17.94
C TRP A 179 -3.64 5.17 17.27
N MET A 180 -3.11 5.29 16.06
CA MET A 180 -2.44 4.19 15.36
C MET A 180 -1.24 3.66 16.16
N VAL A 181 -0.46 4.56 16.75
CA VAL A 181 0.69 4.20 17.60
C VAL A 181 0.24 3.50 18.89
N ASP A 182 -0.73 4.08 19.57
CA ASP A 182 -1.09 3.66 20.93
C ASP A 182 -1.98 2.42 20.96
N SER A 183 -2.87 2.27 19.97
CA SER A 183 -3.99 1.34 20.09
C SER A 183 -3.79 0.02 19.34
N ARG A 184 -3.03 -0.03 18.25
CA ARG A 184 -3.00 -1.22 17.35
C ARG A 184 -1.61 -1.64 16.89
N LYS A 185 -0.55 -0.96 17.30
CA LYS A 185 0.85 -1.28 16.96
C LYS A 185 1.02 -1.58 15.47
N PHE A 186 0.55 -0.69 14.61
CA PHE A 186 0.74 -0.80 13.17
C PHE A 186 2.23 -0.89 12.82
N LYS A 187 2.57 -1.57 11.74
CA LYS A 187 3.92 -1.55 11.16
C LYS A 187 4.15 -0.31 10.32
N GLY A 188 3.12 0.11 9.59
CA GLY A 188 3.19 1.26 8.72
C GLY A 188 1.82 1.65 8.17
N VAL A 189 1.81 2.72 7.38
CA VAL A 189 0.60 3.22 6.71
C VAL A 189 0.94 3.71 5.31
N GLY A 190 0.03 3.50 4.36
CA GLY A 190 0.16 3.95 2.98
C GLY A 190 -1.05 4.74 2.51
N LEU A 191 -0.82 5.74 1.64
CA LEU A 191 -1.86 6.55 1.02
C LEU A 191 -1.67 6.64 -0.50
N ASP A 192 -2.75 6.87 -1.22
CA ASP A 192 -2.74 7.16 -2.66
C ASP A 192 -2.49 8.65 -2.98
N VAL A 193 -1.92 9.37 -2.03
CA VAL A 193 -1.48 10.78 -2.16
C VAL A 193 0.02 10.90 -1.88
N ARG A 194 0.56 12.09 -2.10
CA ARG A 194 1.99 12.40 -2.03
C ARG A 194 2.53 12.52 -0.60
N SER A 195 1.71 12.60 0.43
CA SER A 195 2.16 12.83 1.80
C SER A 195 1.29 12.13 2.82
N LEU A 196 1.85 11.74 3.95
CA LEU A 196 1.09 11.26 5.10
C LEU A 196 0.25 12.38 5.72
N ASP A 197 0.75 13.61 5.68
CA ASP A 197 0.02 14.80 6.13
C ASP A 197 -0.74 15.43 4.96
N LYS A 198 -1.81 16.17 5.24
CA LYS A 198 -2.56 16.91 4.21
C LYS A 198 -1.68 17.96 3.52
N GLY A 199 -2.05 18.34 2.31
CA GLY A 199 -1.26 19.25 1.45
C GLY A 199 -0.92 20.60 2.06
N GLN A 200 -1.72 21.08 3.02
CA GLN A 200 -1.53 22.37 3.71
C GLN A 200 -0.69 22.26 4.99
N SER A 201 -0.26 21.05 5.39
CA SER A 201 0.54 20.86 6.60
C SER A 201 1.90 21.51 6.46
N LEU A 202 2.29 22.31 7.47
CA LEU A 202 3.62 22.93 7.58
C LEU A 202 4.46 22.31 8.69
N ASP A 203 3.85 21.59 9.60
CA ASP A 203 4.48 21.00 10.77
C ASP A 203 4.58 19.48 10.73
N PHE A 204 3.97 18.82 9.72
CA PHE A 204 4.08 17.40 9.42
C PHE A 204 3.84 16.49 10.64
N LEU A 205 2.73 16.72 11.35
CA LEU A 205 2.44 16.04 12.60
C LEU A 205 2.24 14.54 12.44
N ALA A 206 1.58 14.09 11.36
CA ALA A 206 1.41 12.67 11.09
C ALA A 206 2.77 11.98 10.86
N HIS A 207 3.63 12.54 10.00
CA HIS A 207 4.99 12.03 9.81
C HIS A 207 5.75 11.93 11.12
N ARG A 208 5.79 13.02 11.89
CA ARG A 208 6.56 13.09 13.15
C ARG A 208 6.08 12.07 14.18
N ILE A 209 4.78 11.86 14.29
CA ILE A 209 4.20 10.90 15.24
C ILE A 209 4.49 9.46 14.77
N LEU A 210 4.15 9.14 13.54
CA LEU A 210 4.25 7.78 13.02
C LEU A 210 5.71 7.32 12.92
N LEU A 211 6.54 8.09 12.20
CA LEU A 211 7.96 7.76 12.01
C LEU A 211 8.75 7.83 13.32
N GLY A 212 8.41 8.78 14.21
CA GLY A 212 8.97 8.87 15.56
C GLY A 212 8.70 7.64 16.42
N ASN A 213 7.68 6.88 16.12
CA ASN A 213 7.33 5.63 16.80
C ASN A 213 7.70 4.38 15.98
N ASN A 214 8.61 4.50 15.02
CA ASN A 214 9.18 3.42 14.20
C ASN A 214 8.15 2.76 13.25
N LEU A 215 7.05 3.43 12.92
CA LEU A 215 6.23 3.04 11.78
C LEU A 215 6.89 3.57 10.51
N PHE A 216 6.67 2.92 9.38
CA PHE A 216 7.05 3.46 8.08
C PHE A 216 5.84 4.09 7.39
N GLY A 217 6.12 5.06 6.50
CA GLY A 217 5.15 5.66 5.58
C GLY A 217 5.26 5.09 4.18
N LEU A 218 4.16 5.03 3.45
CA LEU A 218 4.13 4.73 2.02
C LEU A 218 3.32 5.80 1.32
N GLU A 219 3.91 6.44 0.34
CA GLU A 219 3.28 7.55 -0.38
C GLU A 219 3.09 7.24 -1.85
N SER A 220 2.11 7.89 -2.46
CA SER A 220 1.75 7.65 -3.86
C SER A 220 1.51 6.17 -4.17
N VAL A 221 0.76 5.49 -3.31
CA VAL A 221 0.43 4.07 -3.48
C VAL A 221 -0.65 3.93 -4.56
N ALA A 222 -0.41 3.03 -5.51
CA ALA A 222 -1.34 2.75 -6.59
C ALA A 222 -2.33 1.63 -6.22
N ASN A 223 -3.50 1.64 -6.88
CA ASN A 223 -4.42 0.50 -6.88
C ASN A 223 -4.95 0.05 -5.50
N ILE A 224 -4.97 0.95 -4.50
CA ILE A 224 -5.54 0.63 -3.17
C ILE A 224 -7.01 0.20 -3.30
N GLU A 225 -7.75 0.79 -4.24
CA GLU A 225 -9.15 0.49 -4.50
C GLU A 225 -9.41 -0.94 -4.99
N LYS A 226 -8.36 -1.67 -5.37
CA LYS A 226 -8.46 -3.08 -5.81
C LYS A 226 -8.34 -4.07 -4.67
N LEU A 227 -7.94 -3.60 -3.48
CA LEU A 227 -7.85 -4.44 -2.30
C LEU A 227 -9.23 -4.58 -1.63
N PRO A 228 -9.54 -5.76 -1.06
CA PRO A 228 -10.65 -5.87 -0.12
C PRO A 228 -10.34 -5.09 1.17
N PRO A 229 -11.36 -4.76 1.97
CA PRO A 229 -11.16 -4.05 3.24
C PRO A 229 -10.15 -4.75 4.18
N ARG A 230 -10.10 -6.09 4.17
CA ARG A 230 -9.13 -6.92 4.90
C ARG A 230 -8.89 -8.25 4.19
N GLY A 231 -7.92 -9.05 4.67
CA GLY A 231 -7.64 -10.40 4.15
C GLY A 231 -6.59 -10.42 3.04
N SER A 232 -5.90 -9.30 2.79
CA SER A 232 -4.74 -9.27 1.90
C SER A 232 -3.45 -9.32 2.72
N ILE A 233 -2.40 -9.93 2.16
CA ILE A 233 -1.03 -9.79 2.66
C ILE A 233 -0.30 -8.86 1.71
N VAL A 234 0.33 -7.83 2.26
CA VAL A 234 1.13 -6.88 1.49
C VAL A 234 2.61 -7.11 1.72
N TYR A 235 3.37 -6.91 0.64
CA TYR A 235 4.82 -6.99 0.58
C TYR A 235 5.35 -5.63 0.12
N VAL A 236 6.14 -5.00 0.97
CA VAL A 236 6.81 -3.72 0.69
C VAL A 236 8.27 -4.00 0.40
N SER A 237 8.75 -3.67 -0.79
CA SER A 237 10.08 -4.02 -1.28
C SER A 237 10.86 -2.77 -1.67
N PRO A 238 11.37 -2.00 -0.68
CA PRO A 238 12.12 -0.78 -0.95
C PRO A 238 13.51 -1.06 -1.51
N MET A 239 14.04 -0.09 -2.24
CA MET A 239 15.45 -0.05 -2.57
C MET A 239 16.25 0.07 -1.26
N LYS A 240 17.15 -0.88 -1.01
CA LYS A 240 17.95 -0.94 0.22
C LYS A 240 19.13 0.03 0.16
N ILE A 241 18.84 1.32 0.35
CA ILE A 241 19.83 2.42 0.30
C ILE A 241 20.46 2.55 1.68
N LYS A 242 21.77 2.32 1.78
CA LYS A 242 22.49 2.44 3.07
C LYS A 242 22.42 3.87 3.59
N GLY A 243 21.87 4.04 4.79
CA GLY A 243 21.67 5.33 5.43
C GLY A 243 20.56 6.18 4.80
N GLY A 244 19.74 5.61 3.89
CA GLY A 244 18.66 6.33 3.22
C GLY A 244 17.52 6.69 4.16
N SER A 245 16.94 7.87 3.96
CA SER A 245 15.76 8.33 4.71
C SER A 245 14.47 7.71 4.19
N GLY A 246 14.51 7.13 3.00
CA GLY A 246 13.44 6.45 2.32
C GLY A 246 13.96 5.82 1.03
N GLY A 247 13.07 5.47 0.13
CA GLY A 247 13.46 4.98 -1.18
C GLY A 247 12.31 4.52 -2.05
N PRO A 248 12.53 4.50 -3.38
CA PRO A 248 11.60 3.89 -4.31
C PRO A 248 11.24 2.48 -3.86
N THR A 249 9.96 2.15 -3.91
CA THR A 249 9.51 0.83 -3.45
C THR A 249 8.57 0.18 -4.45
N ARG A 250 8.69 -1.15 -4.62
CA ARG A 250 7.65 -1.95 -5.24
C ARG A 250 6.76 -2.51 -4.15
N ILE A 251 5.49 -2.18 -4.21
CA ILE A 251 4.48 -2.70 -3.30
C ILE A 251 3.58 -3.65 -4.08
N PHE A 252 3.33 -4.82 -3.56
CA PHE A 252 2.37 -5.74 -4.13
C PHE A 252 1.61 -6.48 -3.02
N ALA A 253 0.37 -6.77 -3.29
CA ALA A 253 -0.49 -7.50 -2.38
C ALA A 253 -0.93 -8.82 -2.98
N GLN A 254 -0.99 -9.83 -2.13
CA GLN A 254 -1.66 -11.09 -2.39
C GLN A 254 -3.02 -11.03 -1.71
N THR A 255 -4.09 -11.11 -2.49
CA THR A 255 -5.43 -11.24 -1.93
C THR A 255 -5.77 -12.71 -1.81
N ASP A 256 -6.45 -13.08 -0.72
CA ASP A 256 -7.12 -14.36 -0.70
C ASP A 256 -8.08 -14.43 -1.90
N PRO A 257 -8.23 -15.59 -2.52
CA PRO A 257 -9.29 -15.76 -3.49
C PRO A 257 -10.58 -15.38 -2.79
N VAL A 258 -11.27 -14.38 -3.33
CA VAL A 258 -12.64 -14.08 -2.87
C VAL A 258 -13.34 -15.41 -2.80
N ALA A 259 -13.73 -15.82 -1.59
CA ALA A 259 -14.56 -17.01 -1.43
C ALA A 259 -15.78 -16.75 -2.31
N GLY A 260 -15.70 -17.27 -3.53
CA GLY A 260 -16.70 -17.05 -4.55
C GLY A 260 -18.01 -17.37 -3.90
N SER A 261 -18.97 -16.48 -4.00
CA SER A 261 -20.32 -16.68 -3.54
C SER A 261 -20.69 -18.14 -3.79
N CYS A 262 -20.63 -18.93 -2.75
CA CYS A 262 -21.09 -20.32 -2.78
C CYS A 262 -22.60 -20.20 -2.88
N HIS A 263 -23.10 -20.05 -4.11
CA HIS A 263 -24.52 -20.23 -4.36
C HIS A 263 -24.85 -21.69 -4.05
N GLN A 264 -25.42 -21.86 -2.86
CA GLN A 264 -26.25 -22.97 -2.41
C GLN A 264 -25.97 -24.31 -3.11
N THR A 265 -25.02 -25.09 -2.59
CA THR A 265 -25.17 -26.52 -2.30
C THR A 265 -23.90 -26.99 -1.60
N GLY A 266 -23.94 -27.05 -0.26
CA GLY A 266 -23.09 -27.94 0.53
C GLY A 266 -21.59 -27.56 0.62
N CYS A 267 -21.22 -26.39 1.13
CA CYS A 267 -19.85 -26.13 1.60
C CYS A 267 -19.68 -26.67 3.03
N VAL A 268 -18.87 -27.71 3.18
CA VAL A 268 -18.34 -28.14 4.47
C VAL A 268 -17.04 -27.36 4.69
N VAL A 269 -17.03 -26.47 5.67
CA VAL A 269 -15.80 -25.86 6.20
C VAL A 269 -15.19 -26.89 7.14
N LEU A 270 -14.03 -27.45 6.77
CA LEU A 270 -13.17 -28.16 7.73
C LEU A 270 -12.20 -27.14 8.33
N LEU A 271 -12.32 -26.99 9.63
CA LEU A 271 -11.36 -26.29 10.51
C LEU A 271 -10.04 -27.05 10.58
#